data_130f8b4a7abede3256ca06e5497ed630
#
_entry.id   130f8b4a7abede3256ca06e5497ed630
#
_cell.length_a   1.000
_cell.length_b   1.000
_cell.length_c   1.000
_cell.angle_alpha   90.00
_cell.angle_beta   90.00
_cell.angle_gamma   90.00
#
_symmetry.space_group_name_H-M   'P 1'
#
loop_
_entity.id
_entity.type
_entity.pdbx_description
1 polymer ?
#
loop_
_entity_poly.entity_id
_entity_poly.type
_entity_poly.pdbx_seq_one_letter_code
_entity_poly.pdbx_strand_id
1 'polypeptide(L)'
;MAFVIGPHRGEILASGHDHDSEKKVKADHHFEGQRSTLFDALYIPSGDHVNQLATSGRAVQYVREAFGHCKAIGAAGVAIGFLRDIVDLPGVEFQHEDSSHVKTSYGVVTTGKFDVKSAATGSLRIEHDSRDFMAEFSYVISRHRCYERELDGLTSRVAY
;
A
#
# COMPACT_ATOMS: atom_id res chain seq x y z
N MET A 1 14.95 -1.11 -4.46
CA MET A 1 14.96 -2.32 -3.60
C MET A 1 13.67 -2.34 -2.81
N ALA A 2 12.96 -3.47 -2.71
CA ALA A 2 11.74 -3.61 -1.93
C ALA A 2 12.02 -4.34 -0.62
N PHE A 3 11.36 -3.93 0.45
CA PHE A 3 11.43 -4.54 1.78
C PHE A 3 10.03 -4.94 2.24
N VAL A 4 9.94 -6.06 2.95
CA VAL A 4 8.71 -6.50 3.60
C VAL A 4 8.70 -6.00 5.03
N ILE A 5 7.67 -5.25 5.39
CA ILE A 5 7.46 -4.73 6.74
C ILE A 5 6.29 -5.49 7.37
N GLY A 6 6.49 -5.99 8.57
CA GLY A 6 5.49 -6.79 9.27
C GLY A 6 5.36 -6.45 10.76
N PRO A 7 4.52 -7.17 11.50
CA PRO A 7 4.36 -6.96 12.95
C PRO A 7 5.63 -7.30 13.74
N HIS A 8 6.46 -8.20 13.24
CA HIS A 8 7.77 -8.54 13.77
C HIS A 8 8.73 -8.89 12.63
N ARG A 9 10.02 -8.83 12.89
CA ARG A 9 11.07 -9.24 11.94
C ARG A 9 11.17 -10.76 11.89
N GLY A 10 11.45 -11.30 10.72
CA GLY A 10 11.64 -12.74 10.51
C GLY A 10 10.45 -13.40 9.79
N GLU A 11 10.26 -14.67 9.99
CA GLU A 11 9.22 -15.44 9.30
C GLU A 11 7.84 -15.17 9.89
N ILE A 12 6.90 -14.83 9.02
CA ILE A 12 5.49 -14.64 9.34
C ILE A 12 4.72 -15.71 8.61
N LEU A 13 3.89 -16.46 9.33
CA LEU A 13 3.00 -17.47 8.75
C LEU A 13 1.87 -16.80 7.98
N ALA A 14 1.58 -17.27 6.78
CA ALA A 14 0.37 -16.89 6.07
C ALA A 14 -0.86 -17.50 6.79
N SER A 15 -1.90 -16.70 7.00
CA SER A 15 -3.18 -17.21 7.50
C SER A 15 -3.86 -17.98 6.36
N GLY A 16 -3.97 -19.31 6.48
CA GLY A 16 -4.66 -20.18 5.55
C GLY A 16 -5.20 -21.40 6.28
N HIS A 17 -6.38 -21.87 5.86
CA HIS A 17 -7.07 -23.01 6.50
C HIS A 17 -6.43 -24.39 6.21
N ASP A 18 -5.44 -24.46 5.34
CA ASP A 18 -4.73 -25.71 5.04
C ASP A 18 -3.45 -25.81 5.86
N HIS A 19 -3.46 -26.69 6.85
CA HIS A 19 -2.31 -27.07 7.68
C HIS A 19 -1.10 -27.61 6.90
N ASP A 20 -1.24 -27.88 5.60
CA ASP A 20 -0.21 -28.48 4.76
C ASP A 20 0.62 -27.49 3.92
N SER A 21 0.27 -26.23 3.90
CA SER A 21 1.08 -25.23 3.20
C SER A 21 1.65 -24.20 4.19
N GLU A 22 2.82 -24.47 4.74
CA GLU A 22 3.65 -23.53 5.48
C GLU A 22 4.14 -22.38 4.58
N LYS A 23 3.20 -21.63 4.02
CA LYS A 23 3.57 -20.41 3.27
C LYS A 23 4.03 -19.38 4.26
N LYS A 24 5.32 -19.13 4.28
CA LYS A 24 5.97 -18.13 5.12
C LYS A 24 6.37 -16.93 4.27
N VAL A 25 6.21 -15.75 4.82
CA VAL A 25 6.76 -14.52 4.27
C VAL A 25 7.81 -14.02 5.25
N LYS A 26 9.01 -13.72 4.76
CA LYS A 26 10.07 -13.14 5.58
C LYS A 26 9.90 -11.63 5.63
N ALA A 27 9.65 -11.10 6.82
CA ALA A 27 9.69 -9.66 7.05
C ALA A 27 11.14 -9.22 7.32
N ASP A 28 11.58 -8.21 6.58
CA ASP A 28 12.90 -7.62 6.72
C ASP A 28 12.96 -6.69 7.93
N HIS A 29 11.87 -5.98 8.17
CA HIS A 29 11.70 -5.01 9.25
C HIS A 29 10.34 -5.14 9.92
N HIS A 30 10.16 -4.45 11.03
CA HIS A 30 8.88 -4.35 11.73
C HIS A 30 8.48 -2.88 11.95
N PHE A 31 7.18 -2.63 12.16
CA PHE A 31 6.61 -1.28 12.23
C PHE A 31 7.24 -0.37 13.29
N GLU A 32 7.84 -0.91 14.33
CA GLU A 32 8.52 -0.13 15.37
C GLU A 32 10.03 0.03 15.12
N GLY A 33 10.63 -0.89 14.37
CA GLY A 33 12.08 -0.90 14.15
C GLY A 33 12.55 0.03 13.04
N GLN A 34 11.65 0.38 12.13
CA GLN A 34 11.94 1.28 11.01
C GLN A 34 10.76 2.20 10.78
N ARG A 35 11.01 3.49 10.65
CA ARG A 35 9.99 4.49 10.34
C ARG A 35 9.66 4.46 8.85
N SER A 36 8.40 4.70 8.50
CA SER A 36 7.96 4.75 7.10
C SER A 36 8.64 5.87 6.30
N THR A 37 9.09 6.91 6.97
CA THR A 37 9.83 8.03 6.37
C THR A 37 11.17 7.65 5.76
N LEU A 38 11.73 6.50 6.14
CA LEU A 38 13.00 5.98 5.59
C LEU A 38 12.83 5.33 4.21
N PHE A 39 11.58 5.11 3.78
CA PHE A 39 11.27 4.51 2.50
C PHE A 39 10.70 5.55 1.53
N ASP A 40 10.90 5.34 0.23
CA ASP A 40 10.40 6.25 -0.80
C ASP A 40 8.91 6.06 -1.06
N ALA A 41 8.42 4.84 -0.88
CA ALA A 41 7.02 4.49 -1.11
C ALA A 41 6.55 3.38 -0.17
N LEU A 42 5.24 3.27 0.00
CA LEU A 42 4.56 2.21 0.70
C LEU A 42 3.57 1.51 -0.24
N TYR A 43 3.60 0.19 -0.29
CA TYR A 43 2.59 -0.61 -0.99
C TYR A 43 1.89 -1.55 -0.03
N ILE A 44 0.57 -1.56 -0.06
CA ILE A 44 -0.28 -2.42 0.76
C ILE A 44 -1.00 -3.41 -0.17
N PRO A 45 -0.57 -4.69 -0.19
CA PRO A 45 -1.19 -5.70 -1.04
C PRO A 45 -2.57 -6.11 -0.54
N SER A 46 -3.41 -6.61 -1.44
CA SER A 46 -4.68 -7.22 -1.09
C SER A 46 -4.48 -8.56 -0.39
N GLY A 47 -5.38 -8.91 0.54
CA GLY A 47 -5.42 -10.21 1.21
C GLY A 47 -5.93 -10.14 2.65
N ASP A 48 -6.14 -11.29 3.28
CA ASP A 48 -6.73 -11.42 4.63
C ASP A 48 -5.88 -10.75 5.72
N HIS A 49 -4.58 -10.56 5.50
CA HIS A 49 -3.69 -9.86 6.41
C HIS A 49 -4.12 -8.41 6.66
N VAL A 50 -4.88 -7.80 5.74
CA VAL A 50 -5.40 -6.44 5.89
C VAL A 50 -6.28 -6.30 7.14
N ASN A 51 -7.05 -7.34 7.48
CA ASN A 51 -7.86 -7.35 8.70
C ASN A 51 -6.99 -7.25 9.96
N GLN A 52 -5.81 -7.87 9.95
CA GLN A 52 -4.86 -7.77 11.06
C GLN A 52 -4.18 -6.40 11.10
N LEU A 53 -3.84 -5.83 9.94
CA LEU A 53 -3.29 -4.48 9.86
C LEU A 53 -4.28 -3.44 10.41
N ALA A 54 -5.56 -3.59 10.13
CA ALA A 54 -6.62 -2.68 10.59
C ALA A 54 -6.75 -2.65 12.13
N THR A 55 -6.44 -3.75 12.80
CA THR A 55 -6.45 -3.82 14.28
C THR A 55 -5.14 -3.34 14.92
N SER A 56 -4.10 -3.10 14.12
CA SER A 56 -2.78 -2.68 14.60
C SER A 56 -2.63 -1.17 14.56
N GLY A 57 -2.69 -0.50 15.71
CA GLY A 57 -2.42 0.94 15.80
C GLY A 57 -1.04 1.34 15.24
N ARG A 58 -0.06 0.44 15.28
CA ARG A 58 1.30 0.67 14.73
C ARG A 58 1.30 0.65 13.20
N ALA A 59 0.56 -0.28 12.59
CA ALA A 59 0.39 -0.31 11.14
C ALA A 59 -0.35 0.94 10.65
N VAL A 60 -1.43 1.33 11.36
CA VAL A 60 -2.17 2.56 11.08
C VAL A 60 -1.26 3.79 11.16
N GLN A 61 -0.48 3.91 12.24
CA GLN A 61 0.46 5.01 12.40
C GLN A 61 1.53 5.03 11.31
N TYR A 62 2.04 3.87 10.92
CA TYR A 62 3.03 3.73 9.85
C TYR A 62 2.53 4.30 8.51
N VAL A 63 1.26 4.02 8.17
CA VAL A 63 0.61 4.56 6.97
C VAL A 63 0.38 6.07 7.11
N ARG A 64 -0.10 6.55 8.26
CA ARG A 64 -0.29 7.98 8.53
C ARG A 64 1.00 8.76 8.39
N GLU A 65 2.08 8.24 8.96
CA GLU A 65 3.41 8.84 8.86
C GLU A 65 3.88 8.93 7.40
N ALA A 66 3.72 7.86 6.60
CA ALA A 66 4.04 7.88 5.18
C ALA A 66 3.21 8.93 4.42
N PHE A 67 1.91 9.03 4.71
CA PHE A 67 1.03 10.03 4.11
C PHE A 67 1.45 11.46 4.49
N GLY A 68 1.66 11.73 5.78
CA GLY A 68 2.06 13.04 6.29
C GLY A 68 3.43 13.51 5.76
N HIS A 69 4.33 12.57 5.46
CA HIS A 69 5.62 12.87 4.83
C HIS A 69 5.58 12.85 3.29
N CYS A 70 4.40 12.94 2.70
CA CYS A 70 4.19 13.03 1.25
C CYS A 70 4.77 11.85 0.45
N LYS A 71 4.88 10.65 1.05
CA LYS A 71 5.39 9.47 0.37
C LYS A 71 4.35 8.89 -0.59
N ALA A 72 4.79 8.30 -1.69
CA ALA A 72 3.91 7.55 -2.58
C ALA A 72 3.28 6.37 -1.82
N ILE A 73 1.96 6.17 -1.97
CA ILE A 73 1.24 5.06 -1.33
C ILE A 73 0.44 4.33 -2.39
N GLY A 74 0.67 3.03 -2.52
CA GLY A 74 -0.11 2.14 -3.38
C GLY A 74 -0.95 1.18 -2.56
N ALA A 75 -2.19 0.91 -2.98
CA ALA A 75 -3.04 -0.11 -2.37
C ALA A 75 -3.87 -0.85 -3.42
N ALA A 76 -4.10 -2.16 -3.18
CA ALA A 76 -4.87 -2.99 -4.08
C ALA A 76 -5.98 -3.76 -3.34
N GLY A 77 -7.13 -3.95 -4.03
CA GLY A 77 -8.25 -4.73 -3.54
C GLY A 77 -8.74 -4.28 -2.15
N VAL A 78 -8.91 -5.20 -1.23
CA VAL A 78 -9.41 -4.92 0.13
C VAL A 78 -8.53 -3.96 0.94
N ALA A 79 -7.26 -3.77 0.56
CA ALA A 79 -6.38 -2.80 1.19
C ALA A 79 -6.81 -1.34 0.93
N ILE A 80 -7.63 -1.10 -0.08
CA ILE A 80 -8.20 0.22 -0.38
C ILE A 80 -9.10 0.69 0.77
N GLY A 81 -9.95 -0.21 1.28
CA GLY A 81 -10.81 0.08 2.44
C GLY A 81 -9.98 0.47 3.67
N PHE A 82 -8.98 -0.33 4.00
CA PHE A 82 -8.05 -0.04 5.10
C PHE A 82 -7.35 1.31 4.93
N LEU A 83 -6.86 1.62 3.73
CA LEU A 83 -6.19 2.89 3.47
C LEU A 83 -7.16 4.06 3.55
N ARG A 84 -8.38 3.91 3.04
CA ARG A 84 -9.44 4.92 3.12
C ARG A 84 -9.77 5.28 4.57
N ASP A 85 -9.92 4.27 5.44
CA ASP A 85 -10.23 4.51 6.87
C ASP A 85 -9.12 5.27 7.60
N ILE A 86 -7.88 5.21 7.10
CA ILE A 86 -6.73 5.90 7.70
C ILE A 86 -6.62 7.34 7.21
N VAL A 87 -6.85 7.57 5.90
CA VAL A 87 -6.63 8.86 5.23
C VAL A 87 -7.90 9.36 4.53
N ASP A 88 -9.04 9.27 5.24
CA ASP A 88 -10.32 9.84 4.81
C ASP A 88 -10.26 11.37 4.95
N LEU A 89 -9.72 12.01 3.94
CA LEU A 89 -9.52 13.46 3.90
C LEU A 89 -10.22 14.08 2.69
N PRO A 90 -10.74 15.29 2.81
CA PRO A 90 -11.41 15.99 1.71
C PRO A 90 -10.52 16.08 0.45
N GLY A 91 -11.04 15.62 -0.68
CA GLY A 91 -10.36 15.64 -1.97
C GLY A 91 -9.47 14.43 -2.25
N VAL A 92 -9.17 13.59 -1.27
CA VAL A 92 -8.48 12.32 -1.51
C VAL A 92 -9.49 11.30 -2.03
N GLU A 93 -9.24 10.81 -3.23
CA GLU A 93 -10.12 9.88 -3.89
C GLU A 93 -9.47 8.49 -4.01
N PHE A 94 -10.29 7.46 -3.85
CA PHE A 94 -9.87 6.06 -3.93
C PHE A 94 -10.64 5.33 -5.03
N GLN A 95 -10.02 4.29 -5.59
CA GLN A 95 -10.72 3.39 -6.48
C GLN A 95 -11.63 2.45 -5.68
N HIS A 96 -12.65 1.91 -6.33
CA HIS A 96 -13.50 0.87 -5.77
C HIS A 96 -12.76 -0.48 -5.76
N GLU A 97 -12.99 -1.29 -4.72
CA GLU A 97 -12.29 -2.57 -4.50
C GLU A 97 -12.50 -3.61 -5.62
N ASP A 98 -13.63 -3.52 -6.33
CA ASP A 98 -13.97 -4.41 -7.44
C ASP A 98 -13.56 -3.87 -8.81
N SER A 99 -13.07 -2.63 -8.88
CA SER A 99 -12.72 -1.97 -10.14
C SER A 99 -11.39 -2.47 -10.67
N SER A 100 -11.32 -2.67 -11.98
CA SER A 100 -10.07 -2.94 -12.67
C SER A 100 -9.28 -1.67 -13.04
N HIS A 101 -9.89 -0.50 -12.93
CA HIS A 101 -9.22 0.76 -13.26
C HIS A 101 -8.32 1.24 -12.14
N VAL A 102 -7.31 2.02 -12.52
CA VAL A 102 -6.40 2.69 -11.59
C VAL A 102 -6.91 4.10 -11.29
N LYS A 103 -6.81 4.50 -10.04
CA LYS A 103 -7.06 5.89 -9.60
C LYS A 103 -5.85 6.42 -8.85
N THR A 104 -5.44 7.62 -9.22
CA THR A 104 -4.36 8.35 -8.56
C THR A 104 -4.91 9.66 -8.01
N SER A 105 -4.74 9.88 -6.71
CA SER A 105 -5.16 11.09 -6.02
C SER A 105 -4.16 11.44 -4.92
N TYR A 106 -3.61 12.64 -4.93
CA TYR A 106 -2.65 13.10 -3.92
C TYR A 106 -1.49 12.11 -3.69
N GLY A 107 -0.97 11.47 -4.74
CA GLY A 107 0.10 10.48 -4.62
C GLY A 107 -0.31 9.16 -3.96
N VAL A 108 -1.60 8.92 -3.81
CA VAL A 108 -2.20 7.64 -3.48
C VAL A 108 -2.65 6.99 -4.77
N VAL A 109 -2.16 5.79 -5.06
CA VAL A 109 -2.49 5.01 -6.26
C VAL A 109 -3.26 3.77 -5.86
N THR A 110 -4.47 3.60 -6.36
CA THR A 110 -5.35 2.50 -5.97
C THR A 110 -5.91 1.76 -7.17
N THR A 111 -6.05 0.44 -7.04
CA THR A 111 -6.73 -0.44 -8.01
C THR A 111 -7.41 -1.59 -7.29
N GLY A 112 -8.63 -1.93 -7.67
CA GLY A 112 -9.35 -3.05 -7.04
C GLY A 112 -8.76 -4.40 -7.43
N LYS A 113 -8.27 -4.54 -8.66
CA LYS A 113 -7.71 -5.81 -9.18
C LYS A 113 -6.25 -5.63 -9.55
N PHE A 114 -5.38 -6.35 -8.87
CA PHE A 114 -3.95 -6.35 -9.16
C PHE A 114 -3.37 -7.77 -9.05
N ASP A 115 -2.89 -8.30 -10.17
CA ASP A 115 -2.20 -9.58 -10.21
C ASP A 115 -0.68 -9.38 -10.40
N VAL A 116 0.06 -9.63 -9.32
CA VAL A 116 1.53 -9.51 -9.28
C VAL A 116 2.20 -10.48 -10.25
N LYS A 117 1.65 -11.68 -10.46
CA LYS A 117 2.22 -12.67 -11.38
C LYS A 117 2.12 -12.19 -12.83
N SER A 118 0.99 -11.61 -13.17
CA SER A 118 0.73 -11.00 -14.46
C SER A 118 1.66 -9.81 -14.72
N ALA A 119 1.87 -8.95 -13.74
CA ALA A 119 2.76 -7.80 -13.84
C ALA A 119 4.25 -8.18 -14.00
N ALA A 120 4.69 -9.31 -13.41
CA ALA A 120 6.10 -9.72 -13.40
C ALA A 120 6.52 -10.53 -14.64
N THR A 121 5.61 -11.27 -15.26
CA THR A 121 5.97 -12.24 -16.32
C THR A 121 6.01 -11.68 -17.73
N GLY A 122 5.65 -10.42 -17.95
CA GLY A 122 5.63 -9.82 -19.29
C GLY A 122 4.70 -10.54 -20.29
N SER A 123 3.80 -11.40 -19.79
CA SER A 123 2.87 -12.15 -20.59
C SER A 123 1.97 -11.22 -21.41
N LEU A 124 1.81 -11.50 -22.68
CA LEU A 124 0.93 -10.77 -23.62
C LEU A 124 -0.56 -10.71 -23.21
N ARG A 125 -0.93 -11.40 -22.12
CA ARG A 125 -2.26 -11.39 -21.50
C ARG A 125 -2.27 -10.63 -20.16
N ILE A 126 -1.37 -9.69 -19.94
CA ILE A 126 -1.50 -8.81 -18.79
C ILE A 126 -2.77 -8.00 -19.00
N GLU A 127 -3.71 -8.15 -18.09
CA GLU A 127 -4.84 -7.23 -18.03
C GLU A 127 -4.27 -5.82 -17.97
N HIS A 128 -4.76 -4.96 -18.84
CA HIS A 128 -4.29 -3.58 -19.06
C HIS A 128 -4.09 -2.84 -17.74
N ASP A 129 -4.92 -3.15 -16.76
CA ASP A 129 -5.03 -2.52 -15.46
C ASP A 129 -3.83 -2.73 -14.51
N SER A 130 -3.21 -3.91 -14.51
CA SER A 130 -2.02 -4.17 -13.67
C SER A 130 -0.78 -3.43 -14.17
N ARG A 131 -0.65 -3.23 -15.48
CA ARG A 131 0.41 -2.38 -16.06
C ARG A 131 0.18 -0.92 -15.71
N ASP A 132 -1.05 -0.47 -15.80
CA ASP A 132 -1.42 0.91 -15.50
C ASP A 132 -1.13 1.23 -14.05
N PHE A 133 -1.44 0.32 -13.12
CA PHE A 133 -1.09 0.49 -11.71
C PHE A 133 0.43 0.62 -11.50
N MET A 134 1.22 -0.28 -12.09
CA MET A 134 2.69 -0.23 -11.96
C MET A 134 3.29 1.02 -12.60
N ALA A 135 2.75 1.45 -13.74
CA ALA A 135 3.19 2.66 -14.42
C ALA A 135 2.88 3.91 -13.58
N GLU A 136 1.64 4.05 -13.11
CA GLU A 136 1.20 5.17 -12.27
C GLU A 136 1.96 5.19 -10.93
N PHE A 137 2.09 4.04 -10.27
CA PHE A 137 2.80 3.98 -8.99
C PHE A 137 4.28 4.31 -9.15
N SER A 138 4.93 3.80 -10.20
CA SER A 138 6.32 4.13 -10.53
C SER A 138 6.49 5.62 -10.84
N TYR A 139 5.54 6.21 -11.57
CA TYR A 139 5.54 7.65 -11.84
C TYR A 139 5.43 8.46 -10.54
N VAL A 140 4.51 8.10 -9.65
CA VAL A 140 4.36 8.79 -8.36
C VAL A 140 5.63 8.66 -7.51
N ILE A 141 6.26 7.47 -7.48
CA ILE A 141 7.54 7.26 -6.78
C ILE A 141 8.64 8.16 -7.37
N SER A 142 8.69 8.30 -8.70
CA SER A 142 9.72 9.12 -9.36
C SER A 142 9.67 10.61 -8.99
N ARG A 143 8.53 11.09 -8.49
CA ARG A 143 8.37 12.45 -7.97
C ARG A 143 8.99 12.65 -6.59
N HIS A 144 9.47 11.60 -5.93
CA HIS A 144 10.03 11.53 -4.59
C HIS A 144 9.07 11.95 -3.46
N ARG A 145 8.26 13.00 -3.67
CA ARG A 145 7.26 13.49 -2.72
C ARG A 145 6.04 14.07 -3.43
N CYS A 146 4.88 13.80 -2.87
CA CYS A 146 3.60 14.30 -3.33
C CYS A 146 3.25 15.60 -2.59
N TYR A 147 3.94 16.67 -2.94
CA TYR A 147 3.83 17.98 -2.26
C TYR A 147 2.45 18.62 -2.33
N GLU A 148 1.58 18.19 -3.23
CA GLU A 148 0.19 18.61 -3.30
C GLU A 148 -0.55 18.39 -1.97
N ARG A 149 -0.17 17.38 -1.17
CA ARG A 149 -0.73 17.15 0.18
C ARG A 149 -0.37 18.28 1.15
N GLU A 150 0.84 18.77 1.07
CA GLU A 150 1.32 19.87 1.90
C GLU A 150 0.70 21.19 1.48
N LEU A 151 0.67 21.47 0.17
CA LEU A 151 0.09 22.69 -0.39
C LEU A 151 -1.39 22.85 -0.06
N ASP A 152 -2.15 21.74 -0.05
CA ASP A 152 -3.58 21.75 0.28
C ASP A 152 -3.85 21.49 1.79
N GLY A 153 -2.80 21.48 2.61
CA GLY A 153 -2.90 21.37 4.06
C GLY A 153 -3.36 20.00 4.57
N LEU A 154 -3.29 18.95 3.75
CA LEU A 154 -3.72 17.60 4.14
C LEU A 154 -2.76 16.96 5.14
N THR A 155 -1.46 17.27 5.06
CA THR A 155 -0.45 16.72 5.96
C THR A 155 -0.69 17.10 7.43
N SER A 156 -1.21 18.30 7.68
CA SER A 156 -1.52 18.77 9.03
C SER A 156 -2.78 18.14 9.63
N ARG A 157 -3.59 17.43 8.81
CA ARG A 157 -4.82 16.75 9.24
C ARG A 157 -4.59 15.29 9.63
N VAL A 158 -3.42 14.76 9.35
CA VAL A 158 -3.03 13.39 9.71
C VAL A 158 -2.14 13.44 10.93
N ALA A 159 -2.69 13.02 12.08
CA ALA A 159 -1.90 12.87 13.30
C ALA A 159 -1.06 11.57 13.25
N TYR A 160 0.22 11.66 13.51
CA TYR A 160 1.16 10.53 13.57
C TYR A 160 2.28 10.78 14.59
#